data_26783112ea82d1d1b5521d08e9235df3
#
_entry.id   26783112ea82d1d1b5521d08e9235df3
#
_cell.length_a   1.000
_cell.length_b   1.000
_cell.length_c   1.000
_cell.angle_alpha   90.00
_cell.angle_beta   90.00
_cell.angle_gamma   90.00
#
_symmetry.space_group_name_H-M   'P 1'
#
loop_
_entity.id
_entity.type
_entity.pdbx_description
1 polymer ?
#
loop_
_entity_poly.entity_id
_entity_poly.type
_entity_poly.pdbx_seq_one_letter_code
_entity_poly.pdbx_strand_id
1 'polypeptide(L)'
;MVVAEGSRLNGQLVTVHNKENGDERLGGIGNKLTQILQERTGIETRYCVLGHTQRGGTPCAFDRILGVRFGVEAVKLIEKKDIGKTVVLNGLNIDNVPIEEAVAHHRFVSTDSQVVSTARDLGIIFGDRSPEELHSDRIQTGTKGSKPARKCCKSKSAASK
;
A
#
# COMPACT_ATOMS: atom_id res chain seq x y z
N MET A 1 10.02 3.32 -2.91
CA MET A 1 9.22 3.49 -1.68
C MET A 1 7.75 3.27 -2.02
N VAL A 2 7.01 2.52 -1.23
CA VAL A 2 5.56 2.31 -1.39
C VAL A 2 4.87 2.93 -0.18
N VAL A 3 3.79 3.66 -0.41
CA VAL A 3 3.08 4.41 0.64
C VAL A 3 1.58 4.25 0.43
N ALA A 4 0.85 3.98 1.50
CA ALA A 4 -0.61 3.95 1.46
C ALA A 4 -1.18 5.38 1.46
N GLU A 5 -2.33 5.57 0.81
CA GLU A 5 -3.00 6.88 0.74
C GLU A 5 -3.38 7.42 2.13
N GLY A 6 -3.72 6.54 3.06
CA GLY A 6 -4.02 6.89 4.46
C GLY A 6 -2.80 6.99 5.38
N SER A 7 -1.58 6.97 4.84
CA SER A 7 -0.38 7.13 5.66
C SER A 7 -0.30 8.55 6.25
N ARG A 8 0.27 8.63 7.45
CA ARG A 8 0.46 9.90 8.16
C ARG A 8 1.85 10.45 7.94
N LEU A 9 1.96 11.73 7.71
CA LEU A 9 3.23 12.45 7.67
C LEU A 9 3.32 13.33 8.93
N ASN A 10 4.33 13.09 9.75
CA ASN A 10 4.47 13.75 11.07
C ASN A 10 3.19 13.62 11.94
N GLY A 11 2.54 12.46 11.91
CA GLY A 11 1.32 12.19 12.66
C GLY A 11 0.02 12.73 12.04
N GLN A 12 0.09 13.52 10.96
CA GLN A 12 -1.06 14.11 10.29
C GLN A 12 -1.41 13.38 8.99
N LEU A 13 -2.70 13.22 8.74
CA LEU A 13 -3.19 12.75 7.44
C LEU A 13 -2.95 13.82 6.38
N VAL A 14 -2.59 13.39 5.18
CA VAL A 14 -2.49 14.29 4.03
C VAL A 14 -3.82 14.24 3.29
N THR A 15 -4.49 15.38 3.22
CA THR A 15 -5.77 15.55 2.55
C THR A 15 -5.66 16.53 1.40
N VAL A 16 -6.49 16.35 0.40
CA VAL A 16 -6.65 17.27 -0.73
C VAL A 16 -8.07 17.83 -0.67
N HIS A 17 -8.19 19.16 -0.65
CA HIS A 17 -9.48 19.83 -0.75
C HIS A 17 -10.00 19.74 -2.17
N ASN A 18 -11.20 19.21 -2.33
CA ASN A 18 -11.89 19.27 -3.61
C ASN A 18 -12.50 20.67 -3.77
N LYS A 19 -12.04 21.42 -4.79
CA LYS A 19 -12.49 22.80 -5.03
C LYS A 19 -13.97 22.90 -5.41
N GLU A 20 -14.57 21.82 -5.90
CA GLU A 20 -15.96 21.83 -6.37
C GLU A 20 -17.01 21.63 -5.26
N ASN A 21 -16.72 20.78 -4.27
CA ASN A 21 -17.69 20.41 -3.23
C ASN A 21 -17.23 20.73 -1.81
N GLY A 22 -16.04 21.27 -1.61
CA GLY A 22 -15.50 21.57 -0.27
C GLY A 22 -15.13 20.35 0.56
N ASP A 23 -15.30 19.14 0.03
CA ASP A 23 -14.99 17.90 0.75
C ASP A 23 -13.48 17.65 0.83
N GLU A 24 -13.01 17.32 2.03
CA GLU A 24 -11.66 16.82 2.22
C GLU A 24 -11.58 15.33 1.85
N ARG A 25 -10.72 15.00 0.92
CA ARG A 25 -10.41 13.60 0.57
C ARG A 25 -8.98 13.26 0.94
N LEU A 26 -8.76 12.02 1.38
CA LEU A 26 -7.42 11.49 1.52
C LEU A 26 -6.73 11.51 0.16
N GLY A 27 -5.49 12.00 0.12
CA GLY A 27 -4.71 12.01 -1.12
C GLY A 27 -3.54 12.98 -1.08
N GLY A 28 -2.75 12.95 -2.15
CA GLY A 28 -1.62 13.88 -2.33
C GLY A 28 -0.36 13.53 -1.56
N ILE A 29 -0.34 12.46 -0.74
CA ILE A 29 0.84 12.05 0.02
C ILE A 29 2.03 11.72 -0.91
N GLY A 30 1.79 11.12 -2.06
CA GLY A 30 2.83 10.82 -3.06
C GLY A 30 3.54 12.09 -3.53
N ASN A 31 2.78 13.13 -3.86
CA ASN A 31 3.33 14.43 -4.28
C ASN A 31 4.18 15.06 -3.17
N LYS A 32 3.62 15.13 -1.95
CA LYS A 32 4.30 15.74 -0.81
C LYS A 32 5.60 15.01 -0.45
N LEU A 33 5.58 13.69 -0.47
CA LEU A 33 6.78 12.87 -0.22
C LEU A 33 7.83 13.04 -1.34
N THR A 34 7.42 13.17 -2.59
CA THR A 34 8.33 13.42 -3.71
C THR A 34 9.13 14.70 -3.49
N GLN A 35 8.47 15.78 -3.10
CA GLN A 35 9.13 17.05 -2.78
C GLN A 35 10.13 16.90 -1.63
N ILE A 36 9.70 16.31 -0.51
CA ILE A 36 10.55 16.11 0.68
C ILE A 36 11.77 15.23 0.36
N LEU A 37 11.57 14.16 -0.41
CA LEU A 37 12.65 13.25 -0.77
C LEU A 37 13.64 13.94 -1.72
N GLN A 38 13.18 14.70 -2.68
CA GLN A 38 14.03 15.44 -3.60
C GLN A 38 14.84 16.51 -2.87
N GLU A 39 14.23 17.25 -1.97
CA GLU A 39 14.92 18.26 -1.15
C GLU A 39 15.99 17.64 -0.24
N ARG A 40 15.69 16.49 0.40
CA ARG A 40 16.61 15.83 1.33
C ARG A 40 17.75 15.07 0.66
N THR A 41 17.51 14.50 -0.51
CA THR A 41 18.48 13.61 -1.18
C THR A 41 19.19 14.27 -2.34
N GLY A 42 18.63 15.35 -2.90
CA GLY A 42 19.10 15.96 -4.15
C GLY A 42 18.87 15.06 -5.39
N ILE A 43 18.10 13.99 -5.26
CA ILE A 43 17.82 13.03 -6.35
C ILE A 43 16.45 13.36 -6.93
N GLU A 44 16.36 13.47 -8.27
CA GLU A 44 15.07 13.62 -8.95
C GLU A 44 14.14 12.48 -8.55
N THR A 45 12.99 12.83 -8.01
CA THR A 45 12.00 11.87 -7.50
C THR A 45 10.69 12.07 -8.23
N ARG A 46 10.07 10.96 -8.63
CA ARG A 46 8.74 10.95 -9.27
C ARG A 46 7.84 9.99 -8.52
N TYR A 47 6.53 10.24 -8.54
CA TYR A 47 5.55 9.34 -7.95
C TYR A 47 4.57 8.83 -9.00
N CYS A 48 4.02 7.65 -8.73
CA CYS A 48 2.96 7.05 -9.51
C CYS A 48 1.84 6.61 -8.57
N VAL A 49 0.61 7.00 -8.87
CA VAL A 49 -0.58 6.55 -8.15
C VAL A 49 -1.11 5.32 -8.86
N LEU A 50 -0.94 4.16 -8.26
CA LEU A 50 -1.33 2.89 -8.89
C LEU A 50 -2.85 2.73 -9.01
N GLY A 51 -3.61 3.21 -8.02
CA GLY A 51 -5.08 3.28 -8.07
C GLY A 51 -5.74 2.06 -8.71
N HIS A 52 -6.44 2.29 -9.82
CA HIS A 52 -7.15 1.25 -10.57
C HIS A 52 -6.23 0.19 -11.19
N THR A 53 -4.96 0.49 -11.42
CA THR A 53 -3.99 -0.48 -11.94
C THR A 53 -3.86 -1.70 -11.03
N GLN A 54 -3.96 -1.51 -9.70
CA GLN A 54 -3.92 -2.62 -8.74
C GLN A 54 -5.18 -3.50 -8.77
N ARG A 55 -6.29 -2.96 -9.26
CA ARG A 55 -7.58 -3.65 -9.34
C ARG A 55 -7.91 -4.10 -10.78
N GLY A 56 -7.03 -3.80 -11.73
CA GLY A 56 -7.18 -4.17 -13.12
C GLY A 56 -6.56 -5.53 -13.42
N GLY A 57 -6.74 -5.94 -14.66
CA GLY A 57 -6.20 -7.18 -15.20
C GLY A 57 -7.28 -8.21 -15.54
N THR A 58 -6.87 -9.27 -16.23
CA THR A 58 -7.77 -10.37 -16.58
C THR A 58 -8.00 -11.26 -15.37
N PRO A 59 -9.27 -11.56 -15.00
CA PRO A 59 -9.57 -12.40 -13.87
C PRO A 59 -9.04 -13.82 -14.08
N CYS A 60 -8.40 -14.37 -13.05
CA CYS A 60 -7.96 -15.76 -13.04
C CYS A 60 -9.14 -16.73 -12.77
N ALA A 61 -8.87 -18.03 -12.83
CA ALA A 61 -9.92 -19.04 -12.58
C ALA A 61 -10.53 -18.91 -11.18
N PHE A 62 -9.72 -18.59 -10.18
CA PHE A 62 -10.19 -18.39 -8.81
C PHE A 62 -11.16 -17.20 -8.72
N ASP A 63 -10.85 -16.06 -9.35
CA ASP A 63 -11.70 -14.87 -9.36
C ASP A 63 -13.07 -15.16 -9.98
N ARG A 64 -13.07 -15.94 -11.07
CA ARG A 64 -14.30 -16.31 -11.79
C ARG A 64 -15.18 -17.22 -10.93
N ILE A 65 -14.60 -18.24 -10.31
CA ILE A 65 -15.32 -19.17 -9.43
C ILE A 65 -15.85 -18.41 -8.20
N LEU A 66 -15.05 -17.55 -7.61
CA LEU A 66 -15.44 -16.76 -6.46
C LEU A 66 -16.61 -15.82 -6.80
N GLY A 67 -16.55 -15.16 -7.93
CA GLY A 67 -17.64 -14.30 -8.42
C GLY A 67 -18.96 -15.06 -8.61
N VAL A 68 -18.91 -16.28 -9.18
CA VAL A 68 -20.10 -17.15 -9.31
C VAL A 68 -20.64 -17.54 -7.95
N ARG A 69 -19.78 -17.97 -7.02
CA ARG A 69 -20.19 -18.36 -5.67
C ARG A 69 -20.84 -17.21 -4.91
N PHE A 70 -20.27 -16.00 -5.00
CA PHE A 70 -20.84 -14.81 -4.39
C PHE A 70 -22.20 -14.46 -4.98
N GLY A 71 -22.33 -14.52 -6.31
CA GLY A 71 -23.60 -14.26 -6.99
C GLY A 71 -24.69 -15.23 -6.57
N VAL A 72 -24.39 -16.53 -6.50
CA VAL A 72 -25.35 -17.55 -6.06
C VAL A 72 -25.80 -17.28 -4.63
N GLU A 73 -24.90 -16.97 -3.72
CA GLU A 73 -25.28 -16.72 -2.32
C GLU A 73 -26.08 -15.41 -2.17
N ALA A 74 -25.72 -14.36 -2.92
CA ALA A 74 -26.49 -13.12 -2.93
C ALA A 74 -27.95 -13.35 -3.39
N VAL A 75 -28.16 -14.16 -4.44
CA VAL A 75 -29.52 -14.52 -4.90
C VAL A 75 -30.30 -15.27 -3.81
N LYS A 76 -29.68 -16.22 -3.12
CA LYS A 76 -30.32 -16.93 -2.01
C LYS A 76 -30.74 -15.98 -0.87
N LEU A 77 -29.93 -14.96 -0.56
CA LEU A 77 -30.30 -13.95 0.45
C LEU A 77 -31.54 -13.16 0.00
N ILE A 78 -31.60 -12.78 -1.27
CA ILE A 78 -32.76 -12.08 -1.83
C ILE A 78 -34.02 -12.96 -1.79
N GLU A 79 -33.92 -14.23 -2.18
CA GLU A 79 -35.05 -15.19 -2.12
C GLU A 79 -35.58 -15.37 -0.70
N LYS A 80 -34.69 -15.40 0.29
CA LYS A 80 -35.04 -15.47 1.72
C LYS A 80 -35.51 -14.14 2.29
N LYS A 81 -35.46 -13.03 1.52
CA LYS A 81 -35.71 -11.66 1.99
C LYS A 81 -34.81 -11.23 3.14
N ASP A 82 -33.61 -11.82 3.23
CA ASP A 82 -32.61 -11.56 4.25
C ASP A 82 -31.69 -10.42 3.77
N ILE A 83 -32.17 -9.18 3.88
CA ILE A 83 -31.59 -7.95 3.33
C ILE A 83 -30.71 -7.28 4.40
N GLY A 84 -29.79 -6.41 3.98
CA GLY A 84 -28.86 -5.70 4.87
C GLY A 84 -27.59 -6.49 5.20
N LYS A 85 -27.31 -7.56 4.44
CA LYS A 85 -26.12 -8.39 4.57
C LYS A 85 -25.22 -8.27 3.34
N THR A 86 -23.95 -8.55 3.55
CA THR A 86 -22.95 -8.72 2.49
C THR A 86 -22.44 -10.16 2.48
N VAL A 87 -22.18 -10.67 1.28
CA VAL A 87 -21.56 -11.98 1.09
C VAL A 87 -20.06 -11.87 1.31
N VAL A 88 -19.49 -12.78 2.06
CA VAL A 88 -18.06 -12.78 2.43
C VAL A 88 -17.43 -14.14 2.19
N LEU A 89 -16.10 -14.14 1.99
CA LEU A 89 -15.30 -15.35 1.96
C LEU A 89 -14.69 -15.58 3.35
N ASN A 90 -15.10 -16.66 4.02
CA ASN A 90 -14.58 -17.07 5.30
C ASN A 90 -13.78 -18.37 5.14
N GLY A 91 -12.46 -18.25 5.09
CA GLY A 91 -11.59 -19.36 4.73
C GLY A 91 -11.87 -19.83 3.30
N LEU A 92 -12.41 -21.04 3.14
CA LEU A 92 -12.81 -21.61 1.85
C LEU A 92 -14.34 -21.56 1.62
N ASN A 93 -15.11 -21.10 2.59
CA ASN A 93 -16.56 -21.08 2.56
C ASN A 93 -17.10 -19.70 2.22
N ILE A 94 -18.25 -19.68 1.55
CA ILE A 94 -19.02 -18.45 1.38
C ILE A 94 -19.98 -18.36 2.56
N ASP A 95 -19.98 -17.18 3.17
CA ASP A 95 -20.80 -16.84 4.33
C ASP A 95 -21.46 -15.47 4.10
N ASN A 96 -22.27 -15.01 5.02
CA ASN A 96 -22.86 -13.68 4.97
C ASN A 96 -22.84 -13.03 6.36
N VAL A 97 -22.63 -11.73 6.37
CA VAL A 97 -22.57 -10.93 7.61
C VAL A 97 -23.38 -9.65 7.44
N PRO A 98 -23.93 -9.06 8.50
CA PRO A 98 -24.54 -7.74 8.44
C PRO A 98 -23.55 -6.70 7.88
N ILE A 99 -24.04 -5.77 7.07
CA ILE A 99 -23.19 -4.73 6.46
C ILE A 99 -22.55 -3.86 7.54
N GLU A 100 -23.28 -3.56 8.60
CA GLU A 100 -22.77 -2.76 9.73
C GLU A 100 -21.56 -3.43 10.40
N GLU A 101 -21.62 -4.77 10.56
CA GLU A 101 -20.51 -5.53 11.12
C GLU A 101 -19.30 -5.57 10.17
N ALA A 102 -19.54 -5.72 8.87
CA ALA A 102 -18.49 -5.76 7.86
C ALA A 102 -17.69 -4.44 7.78
N VAL A 103 -18.33 -3.29 8.06
CA VAL A 103 -17.70 -1.96 7.99
C VAL A 103 -17.25 -1.42 9.35
N ALA A 104 -17.64 -2.07 10.45
CA ALA A 104 -17.34 -1.59 11.81
C ALA A 104 -15.84 -1.52 12.11
N HIS A 105 -15.05 -2.38 11.50
CA HIS A 105 -13.62 -2.49 11.76
C HIS A 105 -12.81 -2.53 10.48
N HIS A 106 -11.86 -1.60 10.34
CA HIS A 106 -10.84 -1.68 9.30
C HIS A 106 -9.82 -2.76 9.64
N ARG A 107 -9.52 -3.63 8.68
CA ARG A 107 -8.45 -4.61 8.81
C ARG A 107 -7.13 -3.95 8.47
N PHE A 108 -6.24 -3.89 9.43
CA PHE A 108 -4.85 -3.49 9.24
C PHE A 108 -3.95 -4.71 9.13
N VAL A 109 -2.84 -4.56 8.43
CA VAL A 109 -1.78 -5.57 8.44
C VAL A 109 -1.05 -5.48 9.78
N SER A 110 -1.03 -6.58 10.55
CA SER A 110 -0.27 -6.62 11.80
C SER A 110 1.23 -6.59 11.50
N THR A 111 1.96 -5.71 12.18
CA THR A 111 3.42 -5.62 12.10
C THR A 111 4.13 -6.87 12.60
N ASP A 112 3.44 -7.68 13.41
CA ASP A 112 3.94 -8.95 13.97
C ASP A 112 3.55 -10.17 13.13
N SER A 113 2.90 -9.97 11.98
CA SER A 113 2.50 -11.06 11.11
C SER A 113 3.72 -11.73 10.45
N GLN A 114 3.60 -13.03 10.19
CA GLN A 114 4.66 -13.80 9.53
C GLN A 114 5.05 -13.21 8.16
N VAL A 115 4.10 -12.64 7.43
CA VAL A 115 4.35 -11.99 6.14
C VAL A 115 5.29 -10.79 6.30
N VAL A 116 5.06 -9.96 7.32
CA VAL A 116 5.91 -8.80 7.62
C VAL A 116 7.28 -9.26 8.10
N SER A 117 7.35 -10.26 8.97
CA SER A 117 8.61 -10.85 9.43
C SER A 117 9.43 -11.37 8.24
N THR A 118 8.84 -12.18 7.36
CA THR A 118 9.51 -12.69 6.17
C THR A 118 10.02 -11.56 5.25
N ALA A 119 9.22 -10.50 5.07
CA ALA A 119 9.66 -9.36 4.26
C ALA A 119 10.85 -8.62 4.90
N ARG A 120 10.91 -8.52 6.23
CA ARG A 120 12.06 -7.96 6.95
C ARG A 120 13.31 -8.82 6.77
N ASP A 121 13.18 -10.13 6.85
CA ASP A 121 14.28 -11.08 6.63
C ASP A 121 14.86 -10.96 5.21
N LEU A 122 14.03 -10.57 4.23
CA LEU A 122 14.45 -10.23 2.87
C LEU A 122 15.07 -8.83 2.74
N GLY A 123 15.16 -8.06 3.83
CA GLY A 123 15.75 -6.72 3.86
C GLY A 123 14.78 -5.60 3.46
N ILE A 124 13.47 -5.86 3.42
CA ILE A 124 12.46 -4.83 3.19
C ILE A 124 12.29 -4.00 4.46
N ILE A 125 12.43 -2.68 4.33
CA ILE A 125 12.29 -1.73 5.43
C ILE A 125 10.86 -1.23 5.47
N PHE A 126 10.24 -1.32 6.64
CA PHE A 126 8.93 -0.74 6.95
C PHE A 126 9.10 0.58 7.69
N GLY A 127 8.13 1.48 7.56
CA GLY A 127 8.16 2.81 8.19
C GLY A 127 7.70 2.83 9.65
N ASP A 128 7.75 1.70 10.34
CA ASP A 128 7.29 1.49 11.73
C ASP A 128 8.44 1.49 12.76
N ARG A 129 9.69 1.58 12.29
CA ARG A 129 10.89 1.59 13.14
C ARG A 129 11.70 2.86 12.97
N SER A 130 12.33 3.28 14.05
CA SER A 130 13.26 4.40 14.00
C SER A 130 14.54 4.08 13.21
N PRO A 131 15.28 5.08 12.71
CA PRO A 131 16.57 4.86 12.05
C PRO A 131 17.60 4.14 12.93
N GLU A 132 17.55 4.34 14.25
CA GLU A 132 18.45 3.73 15.22
C GLU A 132 18.17 2.24 15.38
N GLU A 133 16.89 1.84 15.48
CA GLU A 133 16.47 0.43 15.51
C GLU A 133 16.85 -0.30 14.24
N LEU A 134 16.66 0.32 13.06
CA LEU A 134 17.06 -0.24 11.77
C LEU A 134 18.58 -0.43 11.66
N HIS A 135 19.36 0.41 12.33
CA HIS A 135 20.82 0.30 12.34
C HIS A 135 21.29 -0.85 13.23
N SER A 136 20.68 -1.04 14.38
CA SER A 136 21.00 -2.12 15.32
C SER A 136 20.72 -3.50 14.72
N ASP A 137 19.60 -3.66 14.00
CA ASP A 137 19.24 -4.92 13.34
C ASP A 137 20.24 -5.30 12.25
N ARG A 138 20.75 -4.33 11.48
CA ARG A 138 21.76 -4.56 10.44
C ARG A 138 23.10 -5.06 11.02
N ILE A 139 23.46 -4.60 12.20
CA ILE A 139 24.70 -5.04 12.87
C ILE A 139 24.55 -6.49 13.34
N GLN A 140 23.38 -6.87 13.86
CA GLN A 140 23.12 -8.23 14.34
C GLN A 140 23.01 -9.25 13.21
N THR A 141 22.48 -8.88 12.04
CA THR A 141 22.35 -9.77 10.88
C THR A 141 23.62 -9.90 10.03
N GLY A 142 24.67 -9.15 10.34
CA GLY A 142 25.96 -9.24 9.65
C GLY A 142 25.95 -8.79 8.19
N THR A 143 24.85 -8.23 7.70
CA THR A 143 24.75 -7.67 6.34
C THR A 143 25.53 -6.37 6.25
N LYS A 144 26.79 -6.45 5.79
CA LYS A 144 27.58 -5.27 5.43
C LYS A 144 26.82 -4.51 4.35
N GLY A 145 26.40 -3.30 4.70
CA GLY A 145 25.68 -2.42 3.78
C GLY A 145 26.41 -2.32 2.45
N SER A 146 25.69 -2.50 1.36
CA SER A 146 26.19 -2.22 0.02
C SER A 146 26.68 -0.77 -0.01
N LYS A 147 27.94 -0.58 -0.40
CA LYS A 147 28.51 0.77 -0.60
C LYS A 147 27.59 1.57 -1.52
N PRO A 148 27.36 2.86 -1.25
CA PRO A 148 26.56 3.70 -2.13
C PRO A 148 27.17 3.65 -3.55
N ALA A 149 26.32 3.48 -4.54
CA ALA A 149 26.70 3.39 -5.93
C ALA A 149 27.62 4.56 -6.29
N ARG A 150 28.77 4.26 -6.87
CA ARG A 150 29.73 5.23 -7.35
C ARG A 150 29.03 6.20 -8.31
N LYS A 151 29.22 7.50 -8.11
CA LYS A 151 28.83 8.56 -9.03
C LYS A 151 29.30 8.18 -10.43
N CYS A 152 28.38 7.85 -11.31
CA CYS A 152 28.66 7.59 -12.71
C CYS A 152 28.76 8.91 -13.46
N CYS A 153 29.85 9.07 -14.17
CA CYS A 153 30.14 9.97 -15.28
C CYS A 153 29.97 11.48 -15.09
N LYS A 154 31.09 12.12 -14.84
CA LYS A 154 31.33 13.48 -15.37
C LYS A 154 31.43 13.36 -16.87
N SER A 155 30.49 13.86 -17.64
CA SER A 155 30.63 14.10 -19.07
C SER A 155 31.66 15.24 -19.28
N LYS A 156 32.80 14.91 -19.85
CA LYS A 156 33.74 15.90 -20.37
C LYS A 156 33.09 16.54 -21.60
N SER A 157 32.78 17.83 -21.50
CA SER A 157 32.50 18.64 -22.66
C SER A 157 33.79 18.79 -23.49
N ALA A 158 33.79 18.19 -24.66
CA ALA A 158 34.82 18.47 -25.67
C ALA A 158 34.51 19.80 -26.34
N ALA A 159 35.33 20.80 -26.10
CA ALA A 159 35.45 21.96 -26.94
C ALA A 159 36.12 21.52 -28.24
N SER A 160 35.51 21.79 -29.38
CA SER A 160 36.19 21.78 -30.67
C SER A 160 35.97 23.11 -31.37
N LYS A 161 37.07 23.54 -31.91
CA LYS A 161 37.31 24.73 -32.73
C LYS A 161 36.31 24.89 -33.89
#